data_b2ede70ff5c17da191f69911989e317f
#
_entry.id   b2ede70ff5c17da191f69911989e317f
#
_cell.length_a   1.000
_cell.length_b   1.000
_cell.length_c   1.000
_cell.angle_alpha   90.00
_cell.angle_beta   90.00
_cell.angle_gamma   90.00
#
_symmetry.space_group_name_H-M   'P 1'
#
loop_
_entity.id
_entity.type
_entity.pdbx_description
1 polymer ?
#
loop_
_entity_poly.entity_id
_entity_poly.type
_entity_poly.pdbx_seq_one_letter_code
_entity_poly.pdbx_strand_id
1 'polypeptide(L)'
;MLPIAILAGGLATRLRPITEKIPKALVGIAGKPFIVHQLDLLKRQGIEHVVLCVGYLGEMIHDLVGKGDRFDLQIEYSYDGPVLLGTGGSLKKALPLLGDSFFVLYGDSYLDCDYKKVQAAFEMNGKPALMTILRNEDRWDKSNILYQDGRIMKYDKKHLTPHMKYIDYGLSVLSKDIFTGIDKESVFDLAELYKDVVDTGRMASYEVSERFYEIGSRQGIKEISRLLEPKIMNMDGHQREERQDE
;
A
#
# COMPACT_ATOMS: atom_id res chain seq x y z
N MET A 1 -6.08 16.32 2.15
CA MET A 1 -6.28 14.84 2.11
C MET A 1 -6.17 14.26 3.51
N LEU A 2 -6.82 13.13 3.78
CA LEU A 2 -6.60 12.36 5.00
C LEU A 2 -5.12 11.96 5.12
N PRO A 3 -4.57 11.81 6.34
CA PRO A 3 -3.24 11.25 6.53
C PRO A 3 -3.19 9.78 6.09
N ILE A 4 -1.98 9.25 5.87
CA ILE A 4 -1.79 7.86 5.47
C ILE A 4 -0.83 7.13 6.40
N ALA A 5 -1.19 5.91 6.80
CA ALA A 5 -0.29 4.96 7.45
C ALA A 5 0.34 4.04 6.41
N ILE A 6 1.67 3.88 6.44
CA ILE A 6 2.40 2.90 5.64
C ILE A 6 2.89 1.79 6.55
N LEU A 7 2.46 0.55 6.31
CA LEU A 7 2.83 -0.62 7.11
C LEU A 7 4.16 -1.22 6.62
N ALA A 8 5.27 -0.80 7.19
CA ALA A 8 6.62 -1.14 6.74
C ALA A 8 7.45 -1.92 7.77
N GLY A 9 6.83 -2.51 8.81
CA GLY A 9 7.51 -3.18 9.93
C GLY A 9 7.84 -4.67 9.76
N GLY A 10 7.46 -5.30 8.65
CA GLY A 10 7.54 -6.75 8.46
C GLY A 10 8.95 -7.30 8.14
N LEU A 11 9.19 -8.58 8.47
CA LEU A 11 10.47 -9.30 8.24
C LEU A 11 10.81 -9.59 6.78
N ALA A 12 9.83 -9.57 5.89
CA ALA A 12 9.98 -9.80 4.44
C ALA A 12 10.77 -11.08 4.07
N THR A 13 10.51 -12.20 4.73
CA THR A 13 11.28 -13.46 4.63
C THR A 13 11.37 -14.04 3.24
N ARG A 14 10.38 -13.77 2.36
CA ARG A 14 10.38 -14.24 0.95
C ARG A 14 11.48 -13.64 0.08
N LEU A 15 12.07 -12.50 0.48
CA LEU A 15 13.14 -11.81 -0.25
C LEU A 15 14.54 -12.06 0.34
N ARG A 16 14.67 -12.95 1.30
CA ARG A 16 15.99 -13.32 1.84
C ARG A 16 16.90 -13.86 0.73
N PRO A 17 18.23 -13.57 0.79
CA PRO A 17 18.96 -12.94 1.90
C PRO A 17 18.96 -11.39 1.90
N ILE A 18 18.38 -10.73 0.90
CA ILE A 18 18.41 -9.24 0.77
C ILE A 18 17.85 -8.57 2.02
N THR A 19 16.69 -9.04 2.49
CA THR A 19 15.96 -8.47 3.62
C THR A 19 16.49 -8.88 5.00
N GLU A 20 17.60 -9.60 5.07
CA GLU A 20 18.35 -9.79 6.31
C GLU A 20 19.20 -8.58 6.68
N LYS A 21 19.57 -7.75 5.70
CA LYS A 21 20.47 -6.61 5.86
C LYS A 21 19.79 -5.25 5.69
N ILE A 22 18.70 -5.21 4.95
CA ILE A 22 17.92 -3.98 4.69
C ILE A 22 16.44 -4.27 4.80
N PRO A 23 15.61 -3.33 5.31
CA PRO A 23 14.17 -3.50 5.29
C PRO A 23 13.65 -3.52 3.85
N LYS A 24 12.52 -4.23 3.60
CA LYS A 24 11.93 -4.37 2.26
C LYS A 24 11.72 -3.01 1.57
N ALA A 25 11.25 -2.02 2.30
CA ALA A 25 11.02 -0.67 1.79
C ALA A 25 12.27 0.01 1.21
N LEU A 26 13.47 -0.45 1.56
CA LEU A 26 14.75 0.06 1.04
C LEU A 26 15.33 -0.75 -0.12
N VAL A 27 14.66 -1.80 -0.59
CA VAL A 27 15.07 -2.53 -1.79
C VAL A 27 15.13 -1.57 -2.98
N GLY A 28 16.24 -1.61 -3.72
CA GLY A 28 16.46 -0.74 -4.88
C GLY A 28 15.55 -1.11 -6.05
N ILE A 29 14.79 -0.14 -6.54
CA ILE A 29 13.90 -0.26 -7.70
C ILE A 29 14.23 0.91 -8.65
N ALA A 30 14.53 0.62 -9.91
CA ALA A 30 14.83 1.66 -10.91
C ALA A 30 15.79 2.75 -10.39
N GLY A 31 16.87 2.34 -9.70
CA GLY A 31 17.93 3.23 -9.19
C GLY A 31 17.62 3.99 -7.88
N LYS A 32 16.43 3.79 -7.27
CA LYS A 32 16.07 4.42 -5.97
C LYS A 32 15.51 3.37 -5.00
N PRO A 33 15.59 3.58 -3.66
CA PRO A 33 14.88 2.77 -2.69
C PRO A 33 13.36 2.80 -2.94
N PHE A 34 12.67 1.69 -2.75
CA PHE A 34 11.24 1.57 -3.05
C PHE A 34 10.38 2.59 -2.30
N ILE A 35 10.67 2.85 -1.02
CA ILE A 35 9.96 3.85 -0.23
C ILE A 35 9.97 5.24 -0.88
N VAL A 36 11.04 5.60 -1.59
CA VAL A 36 11.14 6.90 -2.29
C VAL A 36 10.08 6.98 -3.39
N HIS A 37 9.88 5.90 -4.15
CA HIS A 37 8.83 5.85 -5.17
C HIS A 37 7.42 5.94 -4.57
N GLN A 38 7.19 5.31 -3.39
CA GLN A 38 5.92 5.44 -2.69
C GLN A 38 5.68 6.88 -2.23
N LEU A 39 6.66 7.51 -1.59
CA LEU A 39 6.54 8.90 -1.10
C LEU A 39 6.33 9.88 -2.26
N ASP A 40 7.07 9.74 -3.37
CA ASP A 40 6.90 10.53 -4.59
C ASP A 40 5.46 10.37 -5.16
N LEU A 41 4.92 9.14 -5.15
CA LEU A 41 3.54 8.88 -5.56
C LEU A 41 2.54 9.56 -4.63
N LEU A 42 2.67 9.37 -3.32
CA LEU A 42 1.76 9.94 -2.32
C LEU A 42 1.71 11.47 -2.41
N LYS A 43 2.87 12.11 -2.59
CA LYS A 43 2.92 13.57 -2.83
C LYS A 43 2.13 13.97 -4.07
N ARG A 44 2.29 13.26 -5.19
CA ARG A 44 1.51 13.52 -6.42
C ARG A 44 0.00 13.32 -6.22
N GLN A 45 -0.39 12.37 -5.36
CA GLN A 45 -1.80 12.13 -4.99
C GLN A 45 -2.37 13.19 -4.03
N GLY A 46 -1.53 14.11 -3.52
CA GLY A 46 -1.94 15.19 -2.62
C GLY A 46 -1.96 14.81 -1.15
N ILE A 47 -1.32 13.71 -0.76
CA ILE A 47 -1.03 13.40 0.64
C ILE A 47 0.01 14.40 1.15
N GLU A 48 -0.17 14.88 2.37
CA GLU A 48 0.74 15.80 3.06
C GLU A 48 1.33 15.19 4.33
N HIS A 49 0.59 14.28 4.99
CA HIS A 49 0.99 13.66 6.23
C HIS A 49 1.06 12.14 6.11
N VAL A 50 2.23 11.57 6.42
CA VAL A 50 2.53 10.14 6.36
C VAL A 50 3.00 9.65 7.72
N VAL A 51 2.42 8.56 8.20
CA VAL A 51 2.88 7.84 9.39
C VAL A 51 3.49 6.51 8.95
N LEU A 52 4.78 6.35 9.16
CA LEU A 52 5.50 5.11 8.88
C LEU A 52 5.42 4.17 10.09
N CYS A 53 4.64 3.10 9.97
CA CYS A 53 4.60 2.03 10.95
C CYS A 53 5.78 1.10 10.70
N VAL A 54 6.81 1.15 11.54
CA VAL A 54 8.09 0.47 11.36
C VAL A 54 8.38 -0.50 12.50
N GLY A 55 9.09 -1.57 12.17
CA GLY A 55 9.52 -2.60 13.11
C GLY A 55 10.95 -3.03 12.81
N TYR A 56 11.14 -4.22 12.24
CA TYR A 56 12.44 -4.75 11.90
C TYR A 56 13.24 -3.82 10.98
N LEU A 57 14.44 -3.41 11.41
CA LEU A 57 15.33 -2.47 10.72
C LEU A 57 14.69 -1.10 10.42
N GLY A 58 13.69 -0.69 11.20
CA GLY A 58 12.95 0.56 10.99
C GLY A 58 13.82 1.82 11.04
N GLU A 59 14.89 1.82 11.85
CA GLU A 59 15.84 2.93 11.94
C GLU A 59 16.50 3.23 10.58
N MET A 60 16.77 2.22 9.77
CA MET A 60 17.34 2.45 8.43
C MET A 60 16.37 3.21 7.51
N ILE A 61 15.06 2.99 7.68
CA ILE A 61 14.04 3.77 6.96
C ILE A 61 14.06 5.21 7.45
N HIS A 62 14.12 5.40 8.77
CA HIS A 62 14.18 6.72 9.39
C HIS A 62 15.43 7.50 8.94
N ASP A 63 16.61 6.87 8.95
CA ASP A 63 17.87 7.50 8.52
C ASP A 63 17.81 7.96 7.06
N LEU A 64 17.14 7.19 6.18
CA LEU A 64 16.99 7.55 4.78
C LEU A 64 15.95 8.66 4.56
N VAL A 65 14.81 8.58 5.22
CA VAL A 65 13.62 9.38 4.92
C VAL A 65 13.58 10.66 5.77
N GLY A 66 14.06 10.61 7.01
CA GLY A 66 14.03 11.73 7.94
C GLY A 66 12.61 12.18 8.27
N LYS A 67 12.41 13.49 8.41
CA LYS A 67 11.09 14.09 8.66
C LYS A 67 10.29 14.38 7.39
N GLY A 68 10.81 14.03 6.22
CA GLY A 68 10.10 14.16 4.95
C GLY A 68 10.38 15.45 4.17
N ASP A 69 11.28 16.33 4.65
CA ASP A 69 11.56 17.65 4.03
C ASP A 69 11.88 17.54 2.54
N ARG A 70 12.69 16.55 2.14
CA ARG A 70 13.07 16.35 0.73
C ARG A 70 11.92 15.85 -0.16
N PHE A 71 10.81 15.41 0.43
CA PHE A 71 9.62 14.95 -0.28
C PHE A 71 8.48 15.96 -0.23
N ASP A 72 8.67 17.06 0.51
CA ASP A 72 7.63 18.01 0.83
C ASP A 72 6.41 17.33 1.48
N LEU A 73 6.70 16.44 2.46
CA LEU A 73 5.75 15.66 3.26
C LEU A 73 6.09 15.83 4.73
N GLN A 74 5.08 15.82 5.59
CA GLN A 74 5.26 15.62 7.03
C GLN A 74 5.32 14.11 7.30
N ILE A 75 6.43 13.62 7.85
CA ILE A 75 6.60 12.18 8.14
C ILE A 75 6.83 11.97 9.63
N GLU A 76 6.00 11.10 10.21
CA GLU A 76 6.10 10.63 11.58
C GLU A 76 6.28 9.11 11.63
N TYR A 77 6.77 8.60 12.74
CA TYR A 77 7.13 7.18 12.90
C TYR A 77 6.41 6.56 14.08
N SER A 78 5.82 5.39 13.87
CA SER A 78 5.32 4.52 14.93
C SER A 78 6.14 3.23 14.95
N TYR A 79 6.94 3.03 15.99
CA TYR A 79 7.79 1.85 16.14
C TYR A 79 7.07 0.74 16.88
N ASP A 80 7.10 -0.49 16.37
CA ASP A 80 6.55 -1.66 17.08
C ASP A 80 7.22 -1.88 18.45
N GLY A 81 8.52 -1.64 18.53
CA GLY A 81 9.34 -1.94 19.70
C GLY A 81 10.01 -3.32 19.60
N PRO A 82 10.31 -3.97 20.73
CA PRO A 82 11.07 -5.22 20.76
C PRO A 82 10.28 -6.42 20.20
N VAL A 83 8.96 -6.32 20.13
CA VAL A 83 8.06 -7.36 19.59
C VAL A 83 7.32 -6.79 18.39
N LEU A 84 7.32 -7.52 17.27
CA LEU A 84 6.54 -7.14 16.10
C LEU A 84 5.05 -7.34 16.39
N LEU A 85 4.26 -6.28 16.17
CA LEU A 85 2.84 -6.26 16.52
C LEU A 85 1.93 -6.81 15.41
N GLY A 86 2.50 -7.18 14.26
CA GLY A 86 1.72 -7.51 13.06
C GLY A 86 1.10 -6.24 12.44
N THR A 87 0.45 -6.40 11.30
CA THR A 87 -0.07 -5.24 10.54
C THR A 87 -1.17 -4.50 11.28
N GLY A 88 -2.06 -5.21 11.96
CA GLY A 88 -3.15 -4.62 12.74
C GLY A 88 -2.67 -3.97 14.03
N GLY A 89 -1.78 -4.63 14.78
CA GLY A 89 -1.22 -4.09 16.02
C GLY A 89 -0.34 -2.86 15.79
N SER A 90 0.52 -2.87 14.76
CA SER A 90 1.32 -1.71 14.35
C SER A 90 0.44 -0.51 14.02
N LEU A 91 -0.67 -0.73 13.28
CA LEU A 91 -1.62 0.32 12.94
C LEU A 91 -2.37 0.83 14.18
N LYS A 92 -2.80 -0.07 15.08
CA LYS A 92 -3.44 0.29 16.35
C LYS A 92 -2.53 1.19 17.19
N LYS A 93 -1.25 0.89 17.24
CA LYS A 93 -0.25 1.70 17.96
C LYS A 93 -0.08 3.08 17.34
N ALA A 94 -0.18 3.19 16.02
CA ALA A 94 -0.02 4.44 15.27
C ALA A 94 -1.23 5.39 15.35
N LEU A 95 -2.40 4.95 15.84
CA LEU A 95 -3.63 5.76 15.86
C LEU A 95 -3.49 7.17 16.46
N PRO A 96 -2.69 7.41 17.54
CA PRO A 96 -2.51 8.76 18.07
C PRO A 96 -1.91 9.77 17.09
N LEU A 97 -1.24 9.29 16.02
CA LEU A 97 -0.61 10.10 14.98
C LEU A 97 -1.51 10.29 13.75
N LEU A 98 -2.63 9.57 13.63
CA LEU A 98 -3.41 9.44 12.39
C LEU A 98 -4.74 10.22 12.38
N GLY A 99 -5.18 10.76 13.51
CA GLY A 99 -6.49 11.43 13.60
C GLY A 99 -7.68 10.46 13.56
N ASP A 100 -8.87 10.95 13.17
CA ASP A 100 -10.12 10.18 13.25
C ASP A 100 -10.31 9.22 12.07
N SER A 101 -9.82 9.59 10.90
CA SER A 101 -9.86 8.76 9.69
C SER A 101 -8.56 8.91 8.91
N PHE A 102 -8.13 7.85 8.25
CA PHE A 102 -6.84 7.79 7.59
C PHE A 102 -6.81 6.71 6.50
N PHE A 103 -5.92 6.88 5.52
CA PHE A 103 -5.57 5.84 4.57
C PHE A 103 -4.63 4.82 5.21
N VAL A 104 -4.68 3.59 4.71
CA VAL A 104 -3.71 2.52 5.01
C VAL A 104 -3.14 1.99 3.71
N LEU A 105 -1.81 1.88 3.64
CA LEU A 105 -1.05 1.35 2.52
C LEU A 105 -0.02 0.34 3.03
N TYR A 106 0.11 -0.79 2.34
CA TYR A 106 1.20 -1.72 2.64
C TYR A 106 2.54 -1.18 2.11
N GLY A 107 3.58 -1.30 2.93
CA GLY A 107 4.92 -0.79 2.64
C GLY A 107 5.66 -1.50 1.49
N ASP A 108 5.04 -2.49 0.88
CA ASP A 108 5.54 -3.21 -0.29
C ASP A 108 4.69 -3.01 -1.56
N SER A 109 3.65 -2.20 -1.49
CA SER A 109 2.68 -2.00 -2.58
C SER A 109 2.86 -0.63 -3.25
N TYR A 110 2.76 -0.60 -4.58
CA TYR A 110 2.73 0.62 -5.38
C TYR A 110 1.36 0.69 -6.10
N LEU A 111 0.53 1.62 -5.66
CA LEU A 111 -0.89 1.71 -5.99
C LEU A 111 -1.19 3.09 -6.59
N ASP A 112 -1.10 3.20 -7.91
CA ASP A 112 -1.32 4.46 -8.64
C ASP A 112 -2.78 4.57 -9.09
N CYS A 113 -3.68 4.76 -8.12
CA CYS A 113 -5.10 5.06 -8.33
C CYS A 113 -5.44 6.46 -7.82
N ASP A 114 -6.66 6.93 -8.06
CA ASP A 114 -7.12 8.26 -7.65
C ASP A 114 -7.52 8.28 -6.16
N TYR A 115 -6.60 8.68 -5.28
CA TYR A 115 -6.81 8.73 -3.82
C TYR A 115 -7.92 9.72 -3.43
N LYS A 116 -8.12 10.81 -4.19
CA LYS A 116 -9.20 11.78 -3.94
C LYS A 116 -10.57 11.14 -4.13
N LYS A 117 -10.73 10.33 -5.18
CA LYS A 117 -11.98 9.59 -5.42
C LYS A 117 -12.21 8.51 -4.36
N VAL A 118 -11.16 7.83 -3.90
CA VAL A 118 -11.26 6.86 -2.81
C VAL A 118 -11.73 7.53 -1.52
N GLN A 119 -11.13 8.68 -1.16
CA GLN A 119 -11.54 9.46 0.01
C GLN A 119 -12.99 9.94 -0.12
N ALA A 120 -13.38 10.50 -1.25
CA ALA A 120 -14.75 10.96 -1.48
C ALA A 120 -15.76 9.80 -1.36
N ALA A 121 -15.44 8.62 -1.89
CA ALA A 121 -16.28 7.43 -1.76
C ALA A 121 -16.43 6.98 -0.30
N PHE A 122 -15.36 7.07 0.51
CA PHE A 122 -15.41 6.79 1.94
C PHE A 122 -16.35 7.78 2.67
N GLU A 123 -16.17 9.07 2.43
CA GLU A 123 -16.97 10.13 3.08
C GLU A 123 -18.46 10.02 2.72
N MET A 124 -18.79 9.71 1.45
CA MET A 124 -20.15 9.56 0.97
C MET A 124 -20.86 8.31 1.48
N ASN A 125 -20.12 7.23 1.76
CA ASN A 125 -20.71 5.94 2.12
C ASN A 125 -21.18 5.89 3.58
N GLY A 126 -20.57 6.65 4.49
CA GLY A 126 -20.90 6.72 5.91
C GLY A 126 -20.53 5.48 6.72
N LYS A 127 -19.81 4.50 6.14
CA LYS A 127 -19.26 3.33 6.87
C LYS A 127 -17.89 3.65 7.46
N PRO A 128 -17.52 3.00 8.57
CA PRO A 128 -16.25 3.28 9.25
C PRO A 128 -15.00 2.72 8.54
N ALA A 129 -15.18 1.96 7.47
CA ALA A 129 -14.09 1.42 6.68
C ALA A 129 -14.48 1.32 5.20
N LEU A 130 -13.50 1.58 4.33
CA LEU A 130 -13.59 1.36 2.89
C LEU A 130 -12.35 0.59 2.42
N MET A 131 -12.58 -0.46 1.65
CA MET A 131 -11.53 -1.23 0.96
C MET A 131 -11.58 -0.94 -0.53
N THR A 132 -10.45 -0.60 -1.13
CA THR A 132 -10.33 -0.63 -2.59
C THR A 132 -10.22 -2.06 -3.05
N ILE A 133 -10.95 -2.41 -4.11
CA ILE A 133 -11.00 -3.75 -4.68
C ILE A 133 -10.70 -3.70 -6.17
N LEU A 134 -10.09 -4.74 -6.69
CA LEU A 134 -9.81 -4.89 -8.11
C LEU A 134 -10.40 -6.20 -8.62
N ARG A 135 -11.08 -6.17 -9.77
CA ARG A 135 -11.48 -7.39 -10.47
C ARG A 135 -10.24 -8.09 -11.02
N ASN A 136 -9.78 -9.12 -10.32
CA ASN A 136 -8.48 -9.74 -10.53
C ASN A 136 -8.55 -11.07 -11.26
N GLU A 137 -9.54 -11.91 -10.98
CA GLU A 137 -9.73 -13.23 -11.61
C GLU A 137 -8.45 -14.11 -11.56
N ASP A 138 -7.72 -14.05 -10.45
CA ASP A 138 -6.44 -14.74 -10.21
C ASP A 138 -5.30 -14.36 -11.18
N ARG A 139 -5.33 -13.17 -11.81
CA ARG A 139 -4.33 -12.77 -12.82
C ARG A 139 -2.96 -12.45 -12.23
N TRP A 140 -2.92 -11.74 -11.11
CA TRP A 140 -1.66 -11.22 -10.53
C TRP A 140 -1.34 -11.84 -9.19
N ASP A 141 -2.36 -12.18 -8.42
CA ASP A 141 -2.30 -12.94 -7.18
C ASP A 141 -3.66 -13.62 -6.95
N LYS A 142 -3.80 -14.40 -5.89
CA LYS A 142 -5.05 -15.08 -5.58
C LYS A 142 -6.15 -14.12 -5.16
N SER A 143 -7.28 -14.19 -5.87
CA SER A 143 -8.48 -13.43 -5.53
C SER A 143 -9.01 -13.88 -4.17
N ASN A 144 -9.37 -12.92 -3.32
CA ASN A 144 -9.70 -13.17 -1.91
C ASN A 144 -11.00 -12.48 -1.46
N ILE A 145 -11.76 -11.94 -2.42
CA ILE A 145 -13.02 -11.23 -2.17
C ILE A 145 -14.13 -11.82 -3.04
N LEU A 146 -15.25 -12.15 -2.39
CA LEU A 146 -16.53 -12.37 -3.03
C LEU A 146 -17.27 -11.01 -3.04
N TYR A 147 -17.48 -10.45 -4.23
CA TYR A 147 -18.13 -9.17 -4.43
C TYR A 147 -19.39 -9.33 -5.27
N GLN A 148 -20.52 -8.86 -4.79
CA GLN A 148 -21.83 -8.95 -5.45
C GLN A 148 -22.67 -7.72 -5.09
N ASP A 149 -23.46 -7.24 -6.04
CA ASP A 149 -24.44 -6.17 -5.86
C ASP A 149 -23.87 -4.92 -5.15
N GLY A 150 -22.62 -4.53 -5.51
CA GLY A 150 -21.96 -3.37 -4.94
C GLY A 150 -21.43 -3.56 -3.51
N ARG A 151 -21.34 -4.81 -3.02
CA ARG A 151 -20.93 -5.11 -1.63
C ARG A 151 -19.89 -6.23 -1.58
N ILE A 152 -18.97 -6.12 -0.64
CA ILE A 152 -18.10 -7.22 -0.25
C ILE A 152 -18.91 -8.18 0.60
N MET A 153 -19.19 -9.36 0.05
CA MET A 153 -19.94 -10.43 0.74
C MET A 153 -19.03 -11.29 1.61
N LYS A 154 -17.77 -11.44 1.21
CA LYS A 154 -16.76 -12.19 1.96
C LYS A 154 -15.37 -11.71 1.61
N TYR A 155 -14.52 -11.61 2.61
CA TYR A 155 -13.08 -11.39 2.51
C TYR A 155 -12.36 -12.48 3.29
N ASP A 156 -11.49 -13.25 2.62
CA ASP A 156 -10.74 -14.32 3.28
C ASP A 156 -9.46 -14.61 2.50
N LYS A 157 -8.30 -14.38 3.11
CA LYS A 157 -6.98 -14.69 2.53
C LYS A 157 -6.56 -16.14 2.74
N LYS A 158 -7.22 -16.88 3.64
CA LYS A 158 -6.85 -18.26 4.00
C LYS A 158 -7.73 -19.29 3.31
N HIS A 159 -9.04 -19.04 3.19
CA HIS A 159 -10.03 -19.97 2.64
C HIS A 159 -10.63 -19.42 1.35
N LEU A 160 -9.86 -19.52 0.28
CA LEU A 160 -10.24 -19.03 -1.05
C LEU A 160 -11.29 -19.92 -1.70
N THR A 161 -12.17 -19.34 -2.48
CA THR A 161 -13.20 -20.07 -3.24
C THR A 161 -13.18 -19.67 -4.71
N PRO A 162 -13.63 -20.54 -5.65
CA PRO A 162 -13.69 -20.21 -7.07
C PRO A 162 -14.60 -19.03 -7.44
N HIS A 163 -15.49 -18.64 -6.50
CA HIS A 163 -16.40 -17.50 -6.67
C HIS A 163 -15.77 -16.16 -6.32
N MET A 164 -14.63 -16.15 -5.64
CA MET A 164 -13.87 -14.94 -5.37
C MET A 164 -13.16 -14.50 -6.65
N LYS A 165 -13.61 -13.41 -7.23
CA LYS A 165 -13.07 -12.85 -8.48
C LYS A 165 -12.35 -11.53 -8.27
N TYR A 166 -12.49 -10.95 -7.08
CA TYR A 166 -11.88 -9.68 -6.71
C TYR A 166 -10.75 -9.91 -5.70
N ILE A 167 -9.83 -8.95 -5.65
CA ILE A 167 -8.74 -8.93 -4.69
C ILE A 167 -8.76 -7.61 -3.91
N ASP A 168 -8.36 -7.68 -2.63
CA ASP A 168 -7.96 -6.50 -1.86
C ASP A 168 -6.81 -5.81 -2.57
N TYR A 169 -7.06 -4.59 -3.08
CA TYR A 169 -6.09 -3.84 -3.87
C TYR A 169 -4.91 -3.34 -3.04
N GLY A 170 -5.09 -3.24 -1.71
CA GLY A 170 -4.03 -2.87 -0.78
C GLY A 170 -4.06 -1.42 -0.29
N LEU A 171 -5.03 -0.62 -0.75
CA LEU A 171 -5.33 0.71 -0.22
C LEU A 171 -6.68 0.66 0.49
N SER A 172 -6.77 1.19 1.69
CA SER A 172 -8.03 1.31 2.42
C SER A 172 -8.14 2.65 3.14
N VAL A 173 -9.36 3.03 3.50
CA VAL A 173 -9.62 4.17 4.40
C VAL A 173 -10.35 3.64 5.62
N LEU A 174 -9.86 3.99 6.80
CA LEU A 174 -10.38 3.49 8.07
C LEU A 174 -10.68 4.65 9.01
N SER A 175 -11.76 4.51 9.78
CA SER A 175 -11.99 5.29 11.00
C SER A 175 -11.32 4.60 12.19
N LYS A 176 -10.74 5.37 13.11
CA LYS A 176 -10.16 4.83 14.35
C LYS A 176 -11.16 4.02 15.18
N ASP A 177 -12.47 4.22 14.99
CA ASP A 177 -13.53 3.56 15.75
C ASP A 177 -13.59 2.06 15.54
N ILE A 178 -13.08 1.55 14.39
CA ILE A 178 -13.03 0.10 14.16
C ILE A 178 -12.06 -0.62 15.09
N PHE A 179 -11.16 0.13 15.75
CA PHE A 179 -10.19 -0.39 16.72
C PHE A 179 -10.68 -0.32 18.16
N THR A 180 -11.94 0.08 18.39
CA THR A 180 -12.50 0.17 19.75
C THR A 180 -12.55 -1.21 20.40
N GLY A 181 -12.08 -1.29 21.64
CA GLY A 181 -12.01 -2.56 22.40
C GLY A 181 -10.77 -3.43 22.10
N ILE A 182 -9.91 -3.05 21.17
CA ILE A 182 -8.64 -3.74 20.92
C ILE A 182 -7.55 -3.12 21.79
N ASP A 183 -6.79 -3.93 22.52
CA ASP A 183 -5.67 -3.46 23.35
C ASP A 183 -4.54 -2.87 22.49
N LYS A 184 -3.84 -1.88 23.04
CA LYS A 184 -2.75 -1.17 22.35
C LYS A 184 -1.57 -2.06 21.96
N GLU A 185 -1.32 -3.12 22.71
CA GLU A 185 -0.20 -4.04 22.52
C GLU A 185 -0.63 -5.38 21.88
N SER A 186 -1.86 -5.45 21.36
CA SER A 186 -2.34 -6.64 20.67
C SER A 186 -1.51 -6.95 19.44
N VAL A 187 -1.09 -8.20 19.31
CA VAL A 187 -0.39 -8.71 18.12
C VAL A 187 -1.41 -9.39 17.21
N PHE A 188 -1.72 -8.76 16.08
CA PHE A 188 -2.69 -9.32 15.12
C PHE A 188 -2.46 -8.82 13.68
N ASP A 189 -3.00 -9.56 12.72
CA ASP A 189 -2.99 -9.17 11.31
C ASP A 189 -4.22 -8.29 10.98
N LEU A 190 -4.01 -7.21 10.27
CA LEU A 190 -5.08 -6.30 9.82
C LEU A 190 -6.15 -7.03 9.00
N ALA A 191 -5.78 -8.11 8.30
CA ALA A 191 -6.74 -8.94 7.56
C ALA A 191 -7.81 -9.58 8.47
N GLU A 192 -7.50 -9.86 9.74
CA GLU A 192 -8.48 -10.37 10.72
C GLU A 192 -9.51 -9.30 11.05
N LEU A 193 -9.07 -8.06 11.29
CA LEU A 193 -9.97 -6.93 11.50
C LEU A 193 -10.83 -6.64 10.25
N TYR A 194 -10.23 -6.68 9.06
CA TYR A 194 -10.98 -6.49 7.82
C TYR A 194 -12.07 -7.54 7.64
N LYS A 195 -11.76 -8.79 7.97
CA LYS A 195 -12.75 -9.87 7.93
C LYS A 195 -13.93 -9.56 8.85
N ASP A 196 -13.69 -9.17 10.10
CA ASP A 196 -14.74 -8.85 11.07
C ASP A 196 -15.58 -7.66 10.62
N VAL A 197 -14.94 -6.62 10.05
CA VAL A 197 -15.65 -5.43 9.51
C VAL A 197 -16.50 -5.79 8.30
N VAL A 198 -16.04 -6.73 7.44
CA VAL A 198 -16.83 -7.25 6.31
C VAL A 198 -17.99 -8.10 6.82
N ASP A 199 -17.74 -9.06 7.71
CA ASP A 199 -18.75 -9.98 8.26
C ASP A 199 -19.89 -9.22 9.01
N THR A 200 -19.57 -8.06 9.59
CA THR A 200 -20.56 -7.16 10.23
C THR A 200 -21.19 -6.14 9.28
N GLY A 201 -20.90 -6.21 7.98
CA GLY A 201 -21.47 -5.31 6.96
C GLY A 201 -20.98 -3.86 7.03
N ARG A 202 -19.92 -3.57 7.79
CA ARG A 202 -19.38 -2.23 8.06
C ARG A 202 -18.27 -1.82 7.09
N MET A 203 -17.86 -2.67 6.13
CA MET A 203 -16.91 -2.38 5.09
C MET A 203 -17.63 -1.81 3.85
N ALA A 204 -17.22 -0.62 3.39
CA ALA A 204 -17.55 -0.11 2.07
C ALA A 204 -16.54 -0.65 1.04
N SER A 205 -16.85 -0.51 -0.23
CA SER A 205 -15.95 -0.87 -1.32
C SER A 205 -15.83 0.25 -2.34
N TYR A 206 -14.65 0.35 -2.94
CA TYR A 206 -14.42 1.18 -4.11
C TYR A 206 -13.63 0.34 -5.14
N GLU A 207 -14.24 0.10 -6.30
CA GLU A 207 -13.61 -0.66 -7.37
C GLU A 207 -12.64 0.23 -8.15
N VAL A 208 -11.39 -0.22 -8.28
CA VAL A 208 -10.34 0.41 -9.08
C VAL A 208 -10.13 -0.40 -10.36
N SER A 209 -9.61 0.25 -11.40
CA SER A 209 -9.29 -0.37 -12.69
C SER A 209 -7.79 -0.55 -12.91
N GLU A 210 -6.98 0.21 -12.20
CA GLU A 210 -5.54 0.22 -12.32
C GLU A 210 -4.94 -1.03 -11.68
N ARG A 211 -3.93 -1.61 -12.32
CA ARG A 211 -3.19 -2.74 -11.75
C ARG A 211 -2.38 -2.29 -10.53
N PHE A 212 -2.34 -3.13 -9.49
CA PHE A 212 -1.38 -2.97 -8.39
C PHE A 212 -0.01 -3.57 -8.77
N TYR A 213 1.05 -3.06 -8.13
CA TYR A 213 2.39 -3.61 -8.17
C TYR A 213 2.89 -3.83 -6.75
N GLU A 214 3.77 -4.82 -6.57
CA GLU A 214 4.32 -5.16 -5.26
C GLU A 214 5.80 -5.55 -5.39
N ILE A 215 6.52 -5.44 -4.29
CA ILE A 215 7.93 -5.86 -4.19
C ILE A 215 8.11 -7.05 -3.23
N GLY A 216 7.05 -7.79 -2.93
CA GLY A 216 7.09 -8.97 -2.06
C GLY A 216 7.68 -10.21 -2.72
N SER A 217 7.86 -10.17 -4.05
CA SER A 217 8.39 -11.26 -4.86
C SER A 217 9.47 -10.76 -5.83
N ARG A 218 10.34 -11.68 -6.28
CA ARG A 218 11.32 -11.34 -7.34
C ARG A 218 10.65 -10.94 -8.66
N GLN A 219 9.50 -11.53 -8.94
CA GLN A 219 8.71 -11.20 -10.13
C GLN A 219 8.12 -9.78 -10.01
N GLY A 220 7.51 -9.46 -8.87
CA GLY A 220 6.96 -8.13 -8.60
C GLY A 220 8.04 -7.04 -8.69
N ILE A 221 9.25 -7.29 -8.15
CA ILE A 221 10.39 -6.37 -8.29
C ILE A 221 10.72 -6.10 -9.77
N LYS A 222 10.76 -7.13 -10.61
CA LYS A 222 11.03 -6.95 -12.06
C LYS A 222 9.94 -6.14 -12.76
N GLU A 223 8.69 -6.40 -12.40
CA GLU A 223 7.54 -5.73 -13.02
C GLU A 223 7.48 -4.25 -12.66
N ILE A 224 7.64 -3.92 -11.38
CA ILE A 224 7.67 -2.52 -10.95
C ILE A 224 8.91 -1.77 -11.43
N SER A 225 10.07 -2.43 -11.52
CA SER A 225 11.27 -1.80 -12.09
C SER A 225 11.02 -1.35 -13.53
N ARG A 226 10.41 -2.21 -14.37
CA ARG A 226 10.05 -1.85 -15.75
C ARG A 226 9.04 -0.71 -15.84
N LEU A 227 8.09 -0.65 -14.89
CA LEU A 227 7.12 0.45 -14.83
C LEU A 227 7.78 1.79 -14.50
N LEU A 228 8.75 1.78 -13.57
CA LEU A 228 9.37 2.98 -13.01
C LEU A 228 10.69 3.37 -13.71
N GLU A 229 11.21 2.51 -14.59
CA GLU A 229 12.36 2.87 -15.44
C GLU A 229 11.99 4.08 -16.31
N PRO A 230 12.89 5.09 -16.41
CA PRO A 230 12.67 6.21 -17.31
C PRO A 230 12.46 5.65 -18.73
N LYS A 231 11.34 5.96 -19.38
CA LYS A 231 11.20 5.70 -20.81
C LYS A 231 12.28 6.52 -21.51
N ILE A 232 13.33 5.87 -22.00
CA ILE A 232 14.30 6.51 -22.88
C ILE A 232 13.49 6.90 -24.11
N MET A 233 13.20 8.18 -24.28
CA MET A 233 12.74 8.70 -25.54
C MET A 233 13.87 8.46 -26.53
N ASN A 234 13.72 7.48 -27.43
CA ASN A 234 14.59 7.34 -28.59
C ASN A 234 14.48 8.63 -29.40
N MET A 235 15.41 9.52 -29.19
CA MET A 235 15.64 10.71 -30.05
C MET A 235 16.36 10.32 -31.36
N ASP A 236 16.27 9.05 -31.78
CA ASP A 236 16.83 8.55 -33.05
C ASP A 236 15.71 8.36 -34.09
N GLY A 237 15.12 9.48 -34.48
CA GLY A 237 14.09 9.46 -35.51
C GLY A 237 13.92 10.78 -36.22
N HIS A 238 15.02 11.38 -36.72
CA HIS A 238 14.98 12.34 -37.84
C HIS A 238 16.39 12.85 -38.14
N GLN A 239 17.15 12.11 -38.97
CA GLN A 239 18.20 12.62 -39.82
C GLN A 239 18.82 11.48 -40.64
N ARG A 240 18.11 11.00 -41.67
CA ARG A 240 18.68 10.30 -42.84
C ARG A 240 17.66 10.23 -43.97
N GLU A 241 17.32 11.38 -44.51
CA GLU A 241 16.80 11.50 -45.89
C GLU A 241 17.12 12.91 -46.31
N GLU A 242 18.28 13.07 -46.95
CA GLU A 242 18.62 14.14 -47.88
C GLU A 242 20.12 14.00 -48.18
N ARG A 243 20.46 13.19 -49.21
CA ARG A 243 21.58 13.33 -50.10
C ARG A 243 21.75 12.08 -50.96
N GLN A 244 20.97 12.00 -52.02
CA GLN A 244 21.34 11.35 -53.27
C GLN A 244 20.43 11.98 -54.31
N ASP A 245 21.01 13.01 -54.97
CA ASP A 245 20.71 13.40 -56.35
C ASP A 245 21.53 14.64 -56.65
N GLU A 246 22.76 14.41 -57.13
CA GLU A 246 23.52 15.19 -58.15
C GLU A 246 24.72 14.37 -58.59
#